data_8997c8e5dd748a6e07cf1596d4f5e7c5
#
_entry.id   8997c8e5dd748a6e07cf1596d4f5e7c5
#
_cell.length_a   1.000
_cell.length_b   1.000
_cell.length_c   1.000
_cell.angle_alpha   90.00
_cell.angle_beta   90.00
_cell.angle_gamma   90.00
#
_symmetry.space_group_name_H-M   'P 1'
#
loop_
_entity.id
_entity.type
_entity.pdbx_description
1 polymer ?
#
loop_
_entity_poly.entity_id
_entity_poly.type
_entity_poly.pdbx_seq_one_letter_code
_entity_poly.pdbx_strand_id
1 'polypeptide(L)'
;MSDEYKDDPWHANGRVVLCGANAYDRKYYFNPEFNAVPDSIKRELNIISVLFTQEAGGIFTIVFENDGGISFVTDAEEDDITYDEVSAGLLVGQIRRTRTEILESLELFY
;
A
#
# COMPACT_ATOMS: atom_id res chain seq x y z
N MET A 1 16.89 18.47 10.93
CA MET A 1 17.84 17.40 11.10
C MET A 1 17.26 16.08 10.66
N SER A 2 18.04 15.04 10.81
CA SER A 2 17.62 13.72 10.36
C SER A 2 16.34 13.20 11.01
N ASP A 3 16.01 13.69 12.21
CA ASP A 3 14.81 13.24 12.92
C ASP A 3 13.53 13.56 12.18
N GLU A 4 13.50 14.66 11.43
CA GLU A 4 12.34 15.04 10.65
C GLU A 4 12.03 14.01 9.58
N TYR A 5 13.07 13.42 8.98
CA TYR A 5 12.89 12.43 7.92
C TYR A 5 12.48 11.08 8.46
N LYS A 6 12.86 10.77 9.69
CA LYS A 6 12.47 9.51 10.34
C LYS A 6 10.99 9.45 10.60
N ASP A 7 10.38 10.60 10.86
CA ASP A 7 8.98 10.70 11.24
C ASP A 7 8.07 10.94 10.05
N ASP A 8 8.63 11.03 8.83
CA ASP A 8 7.82 11.24 7.63
C ASP A 8 7.13 9.93 7.25
N PRO A 9 5.78 9.86 7.37
CA PRO A 9 5.06 8.63 7.08
C PRO A 9 5.01 8.27 5.59
N TRP A 10 5.35 9.23 4.73
CA TRP A 10 5.21 9.05 3.28
C TRP A 10 6.50 8.73 2.56
N HIS A 11 7.66 8.94 3.19
CA HIS A 11 8.96 8.73 2.56
C HIS A 11 9.87 7.93 3.48
N ALA A 12 10.41 6.82 3.00
CA ALA A 12 11.35 6.02 3.77
C ALA A 12 12.19 5.14 2.85
N ASN A 13 13.49 5.13 3.06
CA ASN A 13 14.41 4.21 2.36
C ASN A 13 14.32 4.33 0.84
N GLY A 14 14.15 5.56 0.32
CA GLY A 14 14.03 5.78 -1.12
C GLY A 14 12.68 5.44 -1.71
N ARG A 15 11.74 5.01 -0.89
CA ARG A 15 10.37 4.68 -1.30
C ARG A 15 9.41 5.80 -0.94
N VAL A 16 8.39 5.97 -1.77
CA VAL A 16 7.32 6.91 -1.49
C VAL A 16 6.02 6.14 -1.32
N VAL A 17 5.37 6.31 -0.18
CA VAL A 17 4.09 5.65 0.10
C VAL A 17 2.99 6.32 -0.71
N LEU A 18 2.23 5.52 -1.45
CA LEU A 18 1.04 6.00 -2.15
C LEU A 18 -0.18 5.91 -1.23
N CYS A 19 -0.43 4.75 -0.67
CA CYS A 19 -1.58 4.53 0.20
C CYS A 19 -1.36 3.24 0.99
N GLY A 20 -2.27 2.99 1.94
CA GLY A 20 -2.20 1.77 2.70
C GLY A 20 -3.39 1.59 3.62
N ALA A 21 -3.50 0.40 4.20
CA ALA A 21 -4.52 0.07 5.17
C ALA A 21 -3.88 -0.66 6.34
N ASN A 22 -4.40 -0.41 7.53
CA ASN A 22 -3.91 -0.98 8.77
C ASN A 22 -5.07 -1.64 9.51
N ALA A 23 -5.03 -2.97 9.62
CA ALA A 23 -6.11 -3.72 10.27
C ALA A 23 -6.19 -3.44 11.76
N TYR A 24 -5.07 -3.14 12.41
CA TYR A 24 -5.03 -2.88 13.85
C TYR A 24 -5.76 -1.60 14.21
N ASP A 25 -5.56 -0.55 13.39
CA ASP A 25 -6.19 0.75 13.59
C ASP A 25 -7.52 0.87 12.83
N ARG A 26 -7.82 -0.09 11.96
CA ARG A 26 -9.00 -0.06 11.09
C ARG A 26 -9.06 1.21 10.27
N LYS A 27 -7.92 1.59 9.68
CA LYS A 27 -7.79 2.83 8.91
C LYS A 27 -7.20 2.57 7.55
N TYR A 28 -7.67 3.38 6.61
CA TYR A 28 -7.07 3.52 5.28
C TYR A 28 -6.53 4.94 5.17
N TYR A 29 -5.38 5.09 4.50
CA TYR A 29 -4.78 6.40 4.29
C TYR A 29 -4.26 6.51 2.87
N PHE A 30 -4.29 7.73 2.33
CA PHE A 30 -3.84 8.04 0.97
C PHE A 30 -2.93 9.25 1.03
N ASN A 31 -1.76 9.16 0.38
CA ASN A 31 -0.78 10.24 0.38
C ASN A 31 -1.31 11.46 -0.36
N PRO A 32 -1.47 12.62 0.31
CA PRO A 32 -2.01 13.81 -0.34
C PRO A 32 -1.12 14.37 -1.44
N GLU A 33 0.16 13.98 -1.49
CA GLU A 33 1.05 14.39 -2.59
C GLU A 33 0.56 13.86 -3.94
N PHE A 34 -0.23 12.78 -3.94
CA PHE A 34 -0.76 12.17 -5.16
C PHE A 34 -2.23 12.52 -5.38
N ASN A 35 -2.63 13.70 -4.95
CA ASN A 35 -4.02 14.11 -5.06
C ASN A 35 -4.51 14.23 -6.51
N ALA A 36 -3.58 14.35 -7.46
CA ALA A 36 -3.92 14.41 -8.88
C ALA A 36 -4.34 13.06 -9.47
N VAL A 37 -4.13 11.97 -8.76
CA VAL A 37 -4.59 10.65 -9.21
C VAL A 37 -6.11 10.68 -9.33
N PRO A 38 -6.68 10.19 -10.45
CA PRO A 38 -8.14 10.21 -10.64
C PRO A 38 -8.91 9.51 -9.53
N ASP A 39 -10.10 10.04 -9.23
CA ASP A 39 -10.94 9.52 -8.15
C ASP A 39 -11.31 8.05 -8.35
N SER A 40 -11.50 7.62 -9.59
CA SER A 40 -11.81 6.21 -9.88
C SER A 40 -10.66 5.30 -9.48
N ILE A 41 -9.44 5.72 -9.70
CA ILE A 41 -8.25 4.96 -9.29
C ILE A 41 -8.11 4.99 -7.78
N LYS A 42 -8.30 6.17 -7.16
CA LYS A 42 -8.27 6.27 -5.69
C LYS A 42 -9.26 5.31 -5.03
N ARG A 43 -10.44 5.18 -5.61
CA ARG A 43 -11.49 4.29 -5.11
C ARG A 43 -11.05 2.83 -5.19
N GLU A 44 -10.46 2.44 -6.33
CA GLU A 44 -9.95 1.08 -6.51
C GLU A 44 -8.83 0.76 -5.51
N LEU A 45 -7.95 1.71 -5.28
CA LEU A 45 -6.86 1.54 -4.31
C LEU A 45 -7.40 1.34 -2.90
N ASN A 46 -8.45 2.08 -2.54
CA ASN A 46 -9.11 1.91 -1.26
C ASN A 46 -9.67 0.50 -1.13
N ILE A 47 -10.41 0.05 -2.15
CA ILE A 47 -11.03 -1.28 -2.15
C ILE A 47 -9.96 -2.37 -2.02
N ILE A 48 -8.92 -2.30 -2.82
CA ILE A 48 -7.82 -3.27 -2.80
C ILE A 48 -7.20 -3.34 -1.41
N SER A 49 -6.87 -2.19 -0.85
CA SER A 49 -6.15 -2.12 0.42
C SER A 49 -7.00 -2.62 1.59
N VAL A 50 -8.27 -2.21 1.63
CA VAL A 50 -9.17 -2.60 2.70
C VAL A 50 -9.50 -4.09 2.63
N LEU A 51 -9.77 -4.61 1.43
CA LEU A 51 -10.04 -6.04 1.27
C LEU A 51 -8.84 -6.88 1.68
N PHE A 52 -7.63 -6.44 1.34
CA PHE A 52 -6.42 -7.15 1.75
C PHE A 52 -6.38 -7.32 3.26
N THR A 53 -6.56 -6.23 4.01
CA THR A 53 -6.47 -6.29 5.46
C THR A 53 -7.65 -7.03 6.09
N GLN A 54 -8.81 -7.04 5.44
CA GLN A 54 -9.96 -7.82 5.92
C GLN A 54 -9.70 -9.32 5.80
N GLU A 55 -9.01 -9.75 4.75
CA GLU A 55 -8.76 -11.17 4.52
C GLU A 55 -7.48 -11.67 5.19
N ALA A 56 -6.40 -10.93 5.07
CA ALA A 56 -5.10 -11.35 5.59
C ALA A 56 -4.78 -10.76 6.95
N GLY A 57 -5.37 -9.61 7.29
CA GLY A 57 -5.00 -8.87 8.49
C GLY A 57 -3.74 -8.03 8.26
N GLY A 58 -3.15 -7.56 9.34
CA GLY A 58 -1.87 -6.85 9.29
C GLY A 58 -1.94 -5.47 8.68
N ILE A 59 -0.86 -5.08 8.05
CA ILE A 59 -0.68 -3.77 7.43
C ILE A 59 -0.32 -3.98 5.97
N PHE A 60 -1.02 -3.28 5.07
CA PHE A 60 -0.78 -3.35 3.64
C PHE A 60 -0.47 -1.96 3.11
N THR A 61 0.65 -1.81 2.41
CA THR A 61 1.10 -0.53 1.89
C THR A 61 1.48 -0.65 0.42
N ILE A 62 1.06 0.32 -0.38
CA ILE A 62 1.44 0.42 -1.78
C ILE A 62 2.46 1.56 -1.89
N VAL A 63 3.62 1.26 -2.43
CA VAL A 63 4.72 2.22 -2.50
C VAL A 63 5.28 2.34 -3.92
N PHE A 64 5.86 3.50 -4.20
CA PHE A 64 6.72 3.68 -5.37
C PHE A 64 8.16 3.41 -4.97
N GLU A 65 8.86 2.61 -5.76
CA GLU A 65 10.30 2.41 -5.59
C GLU A 65 11.07 3.56 -6.24
N ASN A 66 12.38 3.59 -6.05
CA ASN A 66 13.25 4.62 -6.63
C ASN A 66 13.08 4.80 -8.13
N ASP A 67 12.81 3.71 -8.84
CA ASP A 67 12.69 3.72 -10.29
C ASP A 67 11.26 4.04 -10.75
N GLY A 68 10.36 4.33 -9.82
CA GLY A 68 8.96 4.62 -10.15
C GLY A 68 8.08 3.39 -10.25
N GLY A 69 8.63 2.20 -10.07
CA GLY A 69 7.83 0.97 -10.06
C GLY A 69 7.01 0.84 -8.79
N ILE A 70 5.94 0.06 -8.86
CA ILE A 70 5.02 -0.15 -7.74
C ILE A 70 5.39 -1.42 -7.00
N SER A 71 5.45 -1.33 -5.66
CA SER A 71 5.63 -2.50 -4.80
C SER A 71 4.56 -2.53 -3.73
N PHE A 72 4.25 -3.74 -3.28
CA PHE A 72 3.32 -3.96 -2.17
C PHE A 72 4.13 -4.43 -0.96
N VAL A 73 3.97 -3.72 0.14
CA VAL A 73 4.65 -4.05 1.40
C VAL A 73 3.61 -4.57 2.37
N THR A 74 3.85 -5.75 2.92
CA THR A 74 2.95 -6.36 3.89
C THR A 74 3.70 -6.56 5.19
N ASP A 75 3.02 -6.33 6.31
CA ASP A 75 3.63 -6.43 7.62
C ASP A 75 2.59 -6.83 8.65
N ALA A 76 3.05 -7.29 9.81
CA ALA A 76 2.18 -7.67 10.91
C ALA A 76 2.94 -7.50 12.21
N GLU A 77 2.19 -7.28 13.30
CA GLU A 77 2.80 -7.25 14.63
C GLU A 77 3.33 -8.63 14.98
N GLU A 78 4.44 -8.68 15.71
CA GLU A 78 5.14 -9.93 16.03
C GLU A 78 4.26 -10.98 16.68
N ASP A 79 3.35 -10.54 17.52
CA ASP A 79 2.49 -11.44 18.30
C ASP A 79 1.14 -11.68 17.65
N ASP A 80 0.95 -11.24 16.42
CA ASP A 80 -0.33 -11.41 15.72
C ASP A 80 -0.39 -12.80 15.08
N ILE A 81 -0.96 -13.75 15.80
CA ILE A 81 -1.11 -15.12 15.31
C ILE A 81 -2.26 -15.25 14.31
N THR A 82 -3.07 -14.22 14.17
CA THR A 82 -4.19 -14.25 13.21
C THR A 82 -3.79 -13.79 11.83
N TYR A 83 -2.61 -13.21 11.65
CA TYR A 83 -2.14 -12.77 10.35
C TYR A 83 -1.92 -13.99 9.44
N ASP A 84 -2.51 -13.93 8.24
CA ASP A 84 -2.47 -15.03 7.30
C ASP A 84 -1.48 -14.74 6.18
N GLU A 85 -0.25 -15.23 6.33
CA GLU A 85 0.82 -15.01 5.35
C GLU A 85 0.51 -15.67 4.01
N VAL A 86 -0.19 -16.79 4.01
CA VAL A 86 -0.53 -17.48 2.77
C VAL A 86 -1.54 -16.66 1.98
N SER A 87 -2.60 -16.19 2.65
CA SER A 87 -3.57 -15.31 2.02
C SER A 87 -2.93 -14.02 1.54
N ALA A 88 -2.02 -13.45 2.32
CA ALA A 88 -1.33 -12.22 1.94
C ALA A 88 -0.57 -12.41 0.62
N GLY A 89 0.19 -13.49 0.49
CA GLY A 89 0.93 -13.77 -0.74
C GLY A 89 0.02 -14.00 -1.94
N LEU A 90 -1.08 -14.73 -1.74
CA LEU A 90 -2.03 -14.99 -2.81
C LEU A 90 -2.72 -13.72 -3.27
N LEU A 91 -3.10 -12.84 -2.33
CA LEU A 91 -3.76 -11.58 -2.65
C LEU A 91 -2.85 -10.63 -3.41
N VAL A 92 -1.58 -10.51 -2.99
CA VAL A 92 -0.60 -9.69 -3.72
C VAL A 92 -0.47 -10.17 -5.16
N GLY A 93 -0.33 -11.49 -5.36
CA GLY A 93 -0.25 -12.07 -6.70
C GLY A 93 -1.50 -11.79 -7.53
N GLN A 94 -2.68 -11.90 -6.91
CA GLN A 94 -3.94 -11.66 -7.58
C GLN A 94 -4.06 -10.18 -8.01
N ILE A 95 -3.69 -9.25 -7.13
CA ILE A 95 -3.72 -7.82 -7.44
C ILE A 95 -2.84 -7.52 -8.64
N ARG A 96 -1.62 -8.06 -8.66
CA ARG A 96 -0.72 -7.82 -9.79
C ARG A 96 -1.27 -8.35 -11.10
N ARG A 97 -1.99 -9.48 -11.07
CA ARG A 97 -2.57 -10.07 -12.28
C ARG A 97 -3.83 -9.35 -12.74
N THR A 98 -4.69 -8.93 -11.80
CA THR A 98 -6.01 -8.41 -12.14
C THR A 98 -6.06 -6.90 -12.23
N ARG A 99 -5.07 -6.19 -11.70
CA ARG A 99 -5.05 -4.70 -11.66
C ARG A 99 -3.90 -4.12 -12.45
N THR A 100 -3.42 -4.82 -13.47
CA THR A 100 -2.27 -4.40 -14.26
C THR A 100 -2.45 -2.99 -14.83
N GLU A 101 -3.63 -2.68 -15.37
CA GLU A 101 -3.89 -1.37 -15.97
C GLU A 101 -3.79 -0.24 -14.95
N ILE A 102 -4.31 -0.48 -13.74
CA ILE A 102 -4.25 0.52 -12.67
C ILE A 102 -2.81 0.75 -12.25
N LEU A 103 -2.05 -0.33 -12.08
CA LEU A 103 -0.65 -0.22 -11.65
C LEU A 103 0.19 0.51 -12.69
N GLU A 104 -0.03 0.22 -13.97
CA GLU A 104 0.69 0.90 -15.05
C GLU A 104 0.32 2.38 -15.10
N SER A 105 -0.96 2.70 -14.91
CA SER A 105 -1.40 4.08 -14.88
C SER A 105 -0.77 4.86 -13.73
N LEU A 106 -0.66 4.21 -12.57
CA LEU A 106 -0.07 4.85 -11.40
C LEU A 106 1.39 5.21 -11.59
N GLU A 107 2.14 4.42 -12.32
CA GLU A 107 3.55 4.70 -12.57
C GLU A 107 3.76 6.03 -13.28
N LEU A 108 2.75 6.54 -13.98
CA LEU A 108 2.80 7.84 -14.62
C LEU A 108 2.74 9.00 -13.64
N PHE A 109 2.33 8.76 -12.41
CA PHE A 109 2.19 9.81 -11.40
C PHE A 109 3.37 9.91 -10.45
N TYR A 110 4.35 9.06 -10.62
CA TYR A 110 5.54 9.05 -9.75
C TYR A 110 6.38 10.32 -9.83
#